data_e1280eed85bacdbba90a2c0bec72eead
#
_entry.id   e1280eed85bacdbba90a2c0bec72eead
#
_cell.length_a   1.000
_cell.length_b   1.000
_cell.length_c   1.000
_cell.angle_alpha   90.00
_cell.angle_beta   90.00
_cell.angle_gamma   90.00
#
_symmetry.space_group_name_H-M   'P 1'
#
loop_
_entity.id
_entity.type
_entity.pdbx_description
1 polymer ?
#
loop_
_entity_poly.entity_id
_entity_poly.type
_entity_poly.pdbx_seq_one_letter_code
_entity_poly.pdbx_strand_id
1 'polypeptide(L)'
;MLFYDFEVFKYDWLVVIKDTETRTTTNIINDSEALRDFYKKHKEDIWIGFNSRSYDQYILKGILLGLDPKEINDHIIVKHKGGWEYSSLFYKIQLYNYDIMTDRNRGLKQLEAFMGNDIRETTVDFDIDRKLTKKEIEEIIFYCNHDVEQTMYVFMNRKEEFESQMGLIKTFNLPLKYISKTKAQLSAIILQAERVHKRNDEFNISLG
;
A
#
# COMPACT_ATOMS: atom_id res chain seq x y z
N MET A 1 -10.77 -4.57 -10.12
CA MET A 1 -9.78 -4.47 -9.03
C MET A 1 -8.45 -4.02 -9.61
N LEU A 2 -7.74 -3.14 -8.91
CA LEU A 2 -6.49 -2.55 -9.35
C LEU A 2 -5.35 -3.01 -8.47
N PHE A 3 -4.30 -3.55 -9.06
CA PHE A 3 -3.05 -3.84 -8.35
C PHE A 3 -2.05 -2.75 -8.64
N TYR A 4 -1.36 -2.23 -7.63
CA TYR A 4 -0.52 -1.06 -7.80
C TYR A 4 0.69 -1.06 -6.88
N ASP A 5 1.73 -0.37 -7.32
CA ASP A 5 2.98 -0.17 -6.59
C ASP A 5 3.62 1.15 -7.00
N PHE A 6 4.20 1.89 -6.05
CA PHE A 6 4.85 3.17 -6.27
C PHE A 6 6.35 3.09 -6.05
N GLU A 7 7.11 3.74 -6.94
CA GLU A 7 8.52 4.00 -6.77
C GLU A 7 8.78 5.50 -6.64
N VAL A 8 9.50 5.90 -5.59
CA VAL A 8 9.74 7.31 -5.27
C VAL A 8 11.24 7.58 -5.14
N PHE A 9 11.73 8.50 -5.96
CA PHE A 9 13.09 9.01 -5.99
C PHE A 9 13.12 10.48 -5.58
N LYS A 10 14.31 11.07 -5.49
CA LYS A 10 14.46 12.47 -5.07
C LYS A 10 13.71 13.45 -5.97
N TYR A 11 13.72 13.23 -7.28
CA TYR A 11 13.14 14.15 -8.27
C TYR A 11 12.11 13.49 -9.20
N ASP A 12 11.86 12.21 -8.99
CA ASP A 12 10.97 11.44 -9.84
C ASP A 12 10.12 10.48 -9.00
N TRP A 13 8.93 10.20 -9.49
CA TRP A 13 8.09 9.12 -8.99
C TRP A 13 7.40 8.43 -10.14
N LEU A 14 7.08 7.20 -9.96
CA LEU A 14 6.23 6.47 -10.89
C LEU A 14 5.31 5.51 -10.16
N VAL A 15 4.24 5.13 -10.83
CA VAL A 15 3.33 4.07 -10.38
C VAL A 15 3.01 3.15 -11.54
N VAL A 16 3.00 1.85 -11.25
CA VAL A 16 2.46 0.83 -12.14
C VAL A 16 1.12 0.37 -11.57
N ILE A 17 0.08 0.37 -12.42
CA ILE A 17 -1.27 -0.04 -12.04
C ILE A 17 -1.76 -1.08 -13.04
N LYS A 18 -2.16 -2.26 -12.56
CA LYS A 18 -2.77 -3.31 -13.36
C LYS A 18 -4.25 -3.46 -13.02
N ASP A 19 -5.09 -3.31 -14.02
CA ASP A 19 -6.52 -3.54 -13.90
C ASP A 19 -6.87 -4.98 -14.33
N THR A 20 -7.45 -5.74 -13.41
CA THR A 20 -7.83 -7.13 -13.69
C THR A 20 -9.09 -7.27 -14.54
N GLU A 21 -9.93 -6.25 -14.60
CA GLU A 21 -11.17 -6.26 -15.39
C GLU A 21 -10.85 -6.01 -16.86
N THR A 22 -10.14 -4.93 -17.14
CA THR A 22 -9.76 -4.55 -18.52
C THR A 22 -8.49 -5.28 -19.00
N ARG A 23 -7.75 -5.92 -18.09
CA ARG A 23 -6.44 -6.55 -18.34
C ARG A 23 -5.41 -5.57 -18.93
N THR A 24 -5.48 -4.33 -18.50
CA THR A 24 -4.55 -3.28 -18.93
C THR A 24 -3.54 -2.96 -17.86
N THR A 25 -2.36 -2.51 -18.29
CA THR A 25 -1.33 -1.93 -17.43
C THR A 25 -1.20 -0.45 -17.74
N THR A 26 -1.26 0.38 -16.72
CA THR A 26 -1.06 1.82 -16.81
C THR A 26 0.18 2.20 -16.02
N ASN A 27 1.12 2.89 -16.67
CA ASN A 27 2.31 3.45 -16.05
C ASN A 27 2.18 4.97 -16.05
N ILE A 28 2.29 5.60 -14.88
CA ILE A 28 2.23 7.05 -14.74
C ILE A 28 3.54 7.52 -14.10
N ILE A 29 4.24 8.45 -14.77
CA ILE A 29 5.54 8.95 -14.34
C ILE A 29 5.44 10.47 -14.21
N ASN A 30 5.68 11.00 -13.01
CA ASN A 30 5.71 12.45 -12.72
C ASN A 30 4.48 13.25 -13.19
N ASP A 31 3.38 12.58 -13.53
CA ASP A 31 2.17 13.19 -14.03
C ASP A 31 1.02 13.08 -13.02
N SER A 32 0.95 14.08 -12.14
CA SER A 32 -0.08 14.14 -11.10
C SER A 32 -1.50 14.37 -11.65
N GLU A 33 -1.64 14.96 -12.85
CA GLU A 33 -2.94 15.13 -13.48
C GLU A 33 -3.44 13.81 -14.05
N ALA A 34 -2.60 13.07 -14.76
CA ALA A 34 -2.93 11.73 -15.23
C ALA A 34 -3.31 10.80 -14.07
N LEU A 35 -2.57 10.84 -12.96
CA LEU A 35 -2.91 10.06 -11.76
C LEU A 35 -4.24 10.48 -11.16
N ARG A 36 -4.52 11.79 -11.10
CA ARG A 36 -5.78 12.32 -10.58
C ARG A 36 -6.96 11.90 -11.45
N ASP A 37 -6.81 11.92 -12.76
CA ASP A 37 -7.85 11.52 -13.69
C ASP A 37 -8.08 10.01 -13.67
N PHE A 38 -7.02 9.22 -13.54
CA PHE A 38 -7.12 7.79 -13.33
C PHE A 38 -7.86 7.49 -12.02
N TYR A 39 -7.45 8.10 -10.91
CA TYR A 39 -8.11 7.91 -9.61
C TYR A 39 -9.60 8.30 -9.65
N LYS A 40 -9.99 9.41 -10.29
CA LYS A 40 -11.41 9.81 -10.41
C LYS A 40 -12.27 8.75 -11.07
N LYS A 41 -11.75 8.05 -12.08
CA LYS A 41 -12.45 6.97 -12.78
C LYS A 41 -12.56 5.71 -11.92
N HIS A 42 -11.58 5.49 -11.03
CA HIS A 42 -11.39 4.26 -10.28
C HIS A 42 -11.52 4.42 -8.75
N LYS A 43 -12.11 5.52 -8.29
CA LYS A 43 -12.25 5.80 -6.84
C LYS A 43 -13.15 4.82 -6.09
N GLU A 44 -14.03 4.12 -6.79
CA GLU A 44 -14.93 3.11 -6.24
C GLU A 44 -14.36 1.69 -6.37
N ASP A 45 -13.22 1.53 -7.05
CA ASP A 45 -12.54 0.24 -7.18
C ASP A 45 -11.73 -0.10 -5.93
N ILE A 46 -11.50 -1.40 -5.73
CA ILE A 46 -10.58 -1.87 -4.70
C ILE A 46 -9.17 -1.84 -5.27
N TRP A 47 -8.30 -1.12 -4.58
CA TRP A 47 -6.87 -1.00 -4.85
C TRP A 47 -6.11 -1.97 -3.97
N ILE A 48 -5.23 -2.77 -4.54
CA ILE A 48 -4.53 -3.86 -3.88
C ILE A 48 -3.02 -3.65 -4.03
N GLY A 49 -2.31 -3.66 -2.92
CA GLY A 49 -0.86 -3.55 -2.93
C GLY A 49 -0.21 -4.41 -1.86
N PHE A 50 1.10 -4.52 -1.91
CA PHE A 50 1.90 -5.15 -0.87
C PHE A 50 2.48 -4.08 0.06
N ASN A 51 2.25 -4.18 1.37
CA ASN A 51 2.58 -3.15 2.36
C ASN A 51 1.93 -1.76 2.09
N SER A 52 0.96 -1.74 1.20
CA SER A 52 0.32 -0.50 0.72
C SER A 52 -0.43 0.26 1.81
N ARG A 53 -0.87 -0.43 2.88
CA ARG A 53 -1.47 0.21 4.06
C ARG A 53 -0.49 1.12 4.78
N SER A 54 0.79 0.81 4.74
CA SER A 54 1.84 1.56 5.43
C SER A 54 2.54 2.58 4.53
N TYR A 55 2.51 2.41 3.21
CA TYR A 55 3.29 3.20 2.28
C TYR A 55 2.49 3.74 1.07
N ASP A 56 2.20 2.91 0.07
CA ASP A 56 1.69 3.34 -1.24
C ASP A 56 0.42 4.20 -1.19
N GLN A 57 -0.50 3.86 -0.28
CA GLN A 57 -1.72 4.66 -0.13
C GLN A 57 -1.43 6.12 0.26
N TYR A 58 -0.34 6.38 0.99
CA TYR A 58 0.02 7.73 1.41
C TYR A 58 0.74 8.49 0.30
N ILE A 59 1.55 7.79 -0.51
CA ILE A 59 2.14 8.36 -1.72
C ILE A 59 1.02 8.77 -2.69
N LEU A 60 0.09 7.86 -3.00
CA LEU A 60 -1.07 8.15 -3.83
C LEU A 60 -1.85 9.37 -3.33
N LYS A 61 -2.29 9.32 -2.07
CA LYS A 61 -3.07 10.42 -1.46
C LYS A 61 -2.31 11.73 -1.45
N GLY A 62 -1.01 11.68 -1.21
CA GLY A 62 -0.16 12.86 -1.22
C GLY A 62 -0.12 13.53 -2.59
N ILE A 63 0.13 12.78 -3.64
CA ILE A 63 0.16 13.28 -5.01
C ILE A 63 -1.22 13.87 -5.40
N LEU A 64 -2.31 13.21 -5.04
CA LEU A 64 -3.66 13.70 -5.29
C LEU A 64 -3.96 15.04 -4.58
N LEU A 65 -3.35 15.26 -3.43
CA LEU A 65 -3.46 16.49 -2.64
C LEU A 65 -2.44 17.58 -3.04
N GLY A 66 -1.53 17.28 -3.98
CA GLY A 66 -0.46 18.20 -4.38
C GLY A 66 0.70 18.29 -3.39
N LEU A 67 0.85 17.28 -2.53
CA LEU A 67 1.99 17.15 -1.61
C LEU A 67 3.17 16.48 -2.31
N ASP A 68 4.39 16.75 -1.84
CA ASP A 68 5.62 16.15 -2.37
C ASP A 68 5.72 14.66 -1.97
N PRO A 69 5.74 13.72 -2.93
CA PRO A 69 5.85 12.29 -2.63
C PRO A 69 7.20 11.93 -1.98
N LYS A 70 8.28 12.65 -2.29
CA LYS A 70 9.59 12.42 -1.67
C LYS A 70 9.59 12.78 -0.19
N GLU A 71 8.96 13.87 0.20
CA GLU A 71 8.84 14.24 1.62
C GLU A 71 8.01 13.21 2.40
N ILE A 72 6.96 12.65 1.79
CA ILE A 72 6.14 11.59 2.38
C ILE A 72 6.97 10.30 2.51
N ASN A 73 7.70 9.92 1.46
CA ASN A 73 8.63 8.80 1.49
C ASN A 73 9.62 8.94 2.65
N ASP A 74 10.28 10.09 2.77
CA ASP A 74 11.29 10.32 3.82
C ASP A 74 10.68 10.31 5.22
N HIS A 75 9.42 10.78 5.35
CA HIS A 75 8.70 10.68 6.61
C HIS A 75 8.47 9.23 7.03
N ILE A 76 8.13 8.35 6.08
CA ILE A 76 7.82 6.95 6.36
C ILE A 76 9.12 6.12 6.47
N ILE A 77 9.99 6.20 5.48
CA ILE A 77 11.15 5.31 5.34
C ILE A 77 12.34 5.79 6.16
N VAL A 78 12.69 7.09 6.07
CA VAL A 78 13.89 7.63 6.73
C VAL A 78 13.62 7.96 8.20
N LYS A 79 12.47 8.62 8.49
CA LYS A 79 12.10 9.01 9.85
C LYS A 79 11.34 7.94 10.61
N HIS A 80 11.02 6.81 9.99
CA HIS A 80 10.28 5.69 10.56
C HIS A 80 8.95 6.07 11.24
N LYS A 81 8.23 7.04 10.65
CA LYS A 81 6.94 7.51 11.17
C LYS A 81 5.78 6.89 10.40
N GLY A 82 4.62 6.84 11.04
CA GLY A 82 3.41 6.40 10.36
C GLY A 82 2.98 7.37 9.26
N GLY A 83 2.65 6.85 8.06
CA GLY A 83 2.24 7.71 6.94
C GLY A 83 1.06 8.63 7.29
N TRP A 84 0.13 8.18 8.15
CA TRP A 84 -1.01 8.99 8.60
C TRP A 84 -0.61 10.24 9.41
N GLU A 85 0.59 10.25 9.99
CA GLU A 85 1.09 11.38 10.79
C GLU A 85 1.55 12.54 9.93
N TYR A 86 1.85 12.30 8.64
CA TYR A 86 2.35 13.31 7.74
C TYR A 86 1.33 14.42 7.45
N SER A 87 0.06 14.05 7.20
CA SER A 87 -0.99 15.02 6.90
C SER A 87 -2.38 14.53 7.32
N SER A 88 -3.08 15.37 8.07
CA SER A 88 -4.50 15.13 8.40
C SER A 88 -5.42 15.19 7.17
N LEU A 89 -4.94 15.71 6.03
CA LEU A 89 -5.74 15.79 4.81
C LEU A 89 -5.94 14.43 4.13
N PHE A 90 -5.13 13.43 4.46
CA PHE A 90 -5.26 12.09 3.86
C PHE A 90 -6.63 11.45 4.06
N TYR A 91 -7.35 11.78 5.16
CA TYR A 91 -8.70 11.26 5.39
C TYR A 91 -9.73 11.76 4.37
N LYS A 92 -9.46 12.87 3.67
CA LYS A 92 -10.35 13.43 2.64
C LYS A 92 -10.33 12.63 1.34
N ILE A 93 -9.31 11.80 1.15
CA ILE A 93 -9.17 10.96 -0.04
C ILE A 93 -9.73 9.58 0.27
N GLN A 94 -10.87 9.25 -0.34
CA GLN A 94 -11.41 7.90 -0.28
C GLN A 94 -10.50 6.95 -1.05
N LEU A 95 -10.12 5.84 -0.43
CA LEU A 95 -9.39 4.77 -1.09
C LEU A 95 -9.77 3.43 -0.45
N TYR A 96 -10.32 2.54 -1.23
CA TYR A 96 -10.59 1.17 -0.80
C TYR A 96 -9.32 0.34 -0.99
N ASN A 97 -8.38 0.49 -0.04
CA ASN A 97 -7.07 -0.14 -0.11
C ASN A 97 -7.06 -1.47 0.64
N TYR A 98 -6.81 -2.55 -0.08
CA TYR A 98 -6.56 -3.87 0.50
C TYR A 98 -5.07 -4.17 0.46
N ASP A 99 -4.47 -4.41 1.63
CA ASP A 99 -3.07 -4.74 1.77
C ASP A 99 -2.92 -6.26 1.93
N ILE A 100 -2.20 -6.89 1.02
CA ILE A 100 -1.98 -8.33 1.06
C ILE A 100 -0.88 -8.76 2.03
N MET A 101 -0.11 -7.82 2.58
CA MET A 101 0.91 -8.11 3.59
C MET A 101 0.24 -8.47 4.92
N THR A 102 0.19 -9.75 5.25
CA THR A 102 -0.40 -10.25 6.51
C THR A 102 0.63 -10.43 7.61
N ASP A 103 1.88 -10.66 7.26
CA ASP A 103 3.00 -10.87 8.17
C ASP A 103 4.04 -9.76 7.98
N ARG A 104 4.22 -8.93 8.99
CA ARG A 104 5.20 -7.84 8.97
C ARG A 104 6.66 -8.31 8.91
N ASN A 105 6.91 -9.59 9.20
CA ASN A 105 8.25 -10.16 9.20
C ASN A 105 8.68 -10.72 7.84
N ARG A 106 7.79 -10.70 6.84
CA ARG A 106 8.08 -11.24 5.51
C ARG A 106 7.80 -10.20 4.44
N GLY A 107 8.87 -9.71 3.80
CA GLY A 107 8.78 -8.85 2.63
C GLY A 107 8.34 -9.63 1.39
N LEU A 108 7.95 -8.90 0.33
CA LEU A 108 7.53 -9.48 -0.95
C LEU A 108 8.60 -10.40 -1.53
N LYS A 109 9.87 -9.96 -1.56
CA LYS A 109 11.01 -10.74 -2.07
C LYS A 109 11.22 -12.06 -1.31
N GLN A 110 10.97 -12.08 0.00
CA GLN A 110 11.04 -13.32 0.79
C GLN A 110 9.89 -14.28 0.45
N LEU A 111 8.69 -13.75 0.15
CA LEU A 111 7.56 -14.56 -0.30
C LEU A 111 7.80 -15.11 -1.70
N GLU A 112 8.37 -14.32 -2.61
CA GLU A 112 8.78 -14.76 -3.95
C GLU A 112 9.74 -15.95 -3.86
N ALA A 113 10.81 -15.83 -3.05
CA ALA A 113 11.79 -16.90 -2.84
C ALA A 113 11.15 -18.17 -2.25
N PHE A 114 10.26 -18.02 -1.27
CA PHE A 114 9.56 -19.13 -0.65
C PHE A 114 8.62 -19.86 -1.62
N MET A 115 8.02 -19.13 -2.57
CA MET A 115 7.15 -19.68 -3.60
C MET A 115 7.92 -20.20 -4.82
N GLY A 116 9.26 -20.06 -4.85
CA GLY A 116 10.11 -20.49 -5.97
C GLY A 116 10.05 -19.57 -7.19
N ASN A 117 9.62 -18.34 -7.01
CA ASN A 117 9.58 -17.33 -8.07
C ASN A 117 10.96 -16.65 -8.22
N ASP A 118 11.22 -16.11 -9.42
CA ASP A 118 12.43 -15.33 -9.69
C ASP A 118 12.37 -14.00 -8.92
N ILE A 119 13.40 -13.75 -8.09
CA ILE A 119 13.59 -12.46 -7.44
C ILE A 119 14.29 -11.52 -8.42
N ARG A 120 13.69 -10.37 -8.65
CA ARG A 120 14.26 -9.31 -9.50
C ARG A 120 14.32 -8.01 -8.71
N GLU A 121 15.43 -7.30 -8.85
CA GLU A 121 15.66 -6.01 -8.19
C GLU A 121 16.28 -5.04 -9.21
N THR A 122 15.90 -3.75 -9.09
CA THR A 122 16.51 -2.70 -9.91
C THR A 122 17.96 -2.47 -9.50
N THR A 123 18.79 -2.10 -10.47
CA THR A 123 20.16 -1.63 -10.23
C THR A 123 20.22 -0.13 -9.99
N VAL A 124 19.12 0.58 -10.15
CA VAL A 124 19.04 2.03 -9.96
C VAL A 124 19.03 2.36 -8.47
N ASP A 125 19.98 3.21 -8.06
CA ASP A 125 20.09 3.66 -6.67
C ASP A 125 18.92 4.60 -6.30
N PHE A 126 18.20 4.29 -5.24
CA PHE A 126 17.10 5.13 -4.75
C PHE A 126 17.58 6.48 -4.17
N ASP A 127 18.86 6.58 -3.78
CA ASP A 127 19.47 7.81 -3.27
C ASP A 127 20.05 8.73 -4.37
N ILE A 128 19.77 8.41 -5.64
CA ILE A 128 20.27 9.17 -6.78
C ILE A 128 19.89 10.66 -6.69
N ASP A 129 20.89 11.55 -6.73
CA ASP A 129 20.70 12.99 -6.57
C ASP A 129 20.62 13.75 -7.90
N ARG A 130 19.82 13.23 -8.82
CA ARG A 130 19.47 13.84 -10.11
C ARG A 130 18.18 13.22 -10.63
N LYS A 131 17.59 13.83 -11.65
CA LYS A 131 16.51 13.20 -12.40
C LYS A 131 16.97 11.89 -13.05
N LEU A 132 16.08 10.95 -13.10
CA LEU A 132 16.29 9.69 -13.77
C LEU A 132 16.42 9.87 -15.28
N THR A 133 17.32 9.12 -15.89
CA THR A 133 17.41 9.01 -17.35
C THR A 133 16.24 8.17 -17.89
N LYS A 134 15.94 8.30 -19.17
CA LYS A 134 14.90 7.49 -19.81
C LYS A 134 15.15 5.99 -19.63
N LYS A 135 16.43 5.56 -19.74
CA LYS A 135 16.80 4.14 -19.57
C LYS A 135 16.55 3.65 -18.14
N GLU A 136 16.87 4.47 -17.14
CA GLU A 136 16.59 4.14 -15.72
C GLU A 136 15.09 4.05 -15.48
N ILE A 137 14.29 4.97 -16.01
CA ILE A 137 12.83 4.91 -15.92
C ILE A 137 12.29 3.62 -16.55
N GLU A 138 12.75 3.24 -17.71
CA GLU A 138 12.36 1.99 -18.38
C GLU A 138 12.72 0.76 -17.52
N GLU A 139 13.91 0.76 -16.91
CA GLU A 139 14.34 -0.29 -15.99
C GLU A 139 13.44 -0.35 -14.75
N ILE A 140 13.18 0.77 -14.09
CA ILE A 140 12.34 0.84 -12.88
C ILE A 140 10.92 0.39 -13.18
N ILE A 141 10.33 0.81 -14.32
CA ILE A 141 9.01 0.34 -14.76
C ILE A 141 8.99 -1.17 -14.90
N PHE A 142 10.04 -1.74 -15.48
CA PHE A 142 10.14 -3.21 -15.64
C PHE A 142 10.12 -3.93 -14.30
N TYR A 143 10.88 -3.45 -13.30
CA TYR A 143 10.93 -4.06 -11.97
C TYR A 143 9.65 -3.79 -11.16
N CYS A 144 9.14 -2.57 -11.15
CA CYS A 144 7.87 -2.23 -10.50
C CYS A 144 6.71 -3.05 -11.08
N ASN A 145 6.70 -3.25 -12.41
CA ASN A 145 5.71 -4.12 -13.07
C ASN A 145 5.82 -5.58 -12.60
N HIS A 146 7.05 -6.07 -12.42
CA HIS A 146 7.27 -7.40 -11.84
C HIS A 146 6.74 -7.48 -10.41
N ASP A 147 7.01 -6.49 -9.56
CA ASP A 147 6.54 -6.46 -8.16
C ASP A 147 5.00 -6.43 -8.08
N VAL A 148 4.33 -5.69 -8.99
CA VAL A 148 2.87 -5.74 -9.10
C VAL A 148 2.38 -7.14 -9.53
N GLU A 149 3.06 -7.81 -10.46
CA GLU A 149 2.72 -9.20 -10.85
C GLU A 149 2.90 -10.19 -9.70
N GLN A 150 3.97 -10.06 -8.93
CA GLN A 150 4.17 -10.88 -7.73
C GLN A 150 3.10 -10.60 -6.67
N THR A 151 2.72 -9.35 -6.50
CA THR A 151 1.58 -8.96 -5.64
C THR A 151 0.29 -9.66 -6.10
N MET A 152 0.00 -9.67 -7.40
CA MET A 152 -1.13 -10.41 -7.96
C MET A 152 -1.03 -11.92 -7.68
N TYR A 153 0.14 -12.50 -7.85
CA TYR A 153 0.38 -13.92 -7.57
C TYR A 153 0.15 -14.27 -6.11
N VAL A 154 0.70 -13.47 -5.17
CA VAL A 154 0.45 -13.64 -3.73
C VAL A 154 -1.03 -13.49 -3.41
N PHE A 155 -1.73 -12.52 -4.00
CA PHE A 155 -3.16 -12.33 -3.82
C PHE A 155 -3.95 -13.58 -4.27
N MET A 156 -3.64 -14.14 -5.43
CA MET A 156 -4.31 -15.33 -5.94
C MET A 156 -4.16 -16.53 -4.98
N ASN A 157 -2.97 -16.70 -4.40
CA ASN A 157 -2.72 -17.75 -3.41
C ASN A 157 -3.41 -17.51 -2.05
N ARG A 158 -3.85 -16.28 -1.78
CA ARG A 158 -4.53 -15.86 -0.55
C ARG A 158 -5.94 -15.32 -0.78
N LYS A 159 -6.52 -15.62 -1.92
CA LYS A 159 -7.83 -15.09 -2.33
C LYS A 159 -8.93 -15.38 -1.31
N GLU A 160 -8.89 -16.53 -0.67
CA GLU A 160 -9.84 -16.91 0.39
C GLU A 160 -9.81 -15.92 1.57
N GLU A 161 -8.67 -15.34 1.89
CA GLU A 161 -8.58 -14.34 2.97
C GLU A 161 -9.33 -13.06 2.60
N PHE A 162 -9.16 -12.60 1.36
CA PHE A 162 -9.89 -11.45 0.82
C PHE A 162 -11.40 -11.74 0.75
N GLU A 163 -11.80 -12.88 0.23
CA GLU A 163 -13.21 -13.29 0.12
C GLU A 163 -13.86 -13.40 1.49
N SER A 164 -13.15 -13.92 2.50
CA SER A 164 -13.62 -13.99 3.88
C SER A 164 -13.85 -12.58 4.45
N GLN A 165 -12.94 -11.64 4.22
CA GLN A 165 -13.09 -10.26 4.69
C GLN A 165 -14.25 -9.55 4.00
N MET A 166 -14.41 -9.73 2.69
CA MET A 166 -15.55 -9.22 1.94
C MET A 166 -16.88 -9.86 2.40
N GLY A 167 -16.86 -11.15 2.73
CA GLY A 167 -18.00 -11.86 3.30
C GLY A 167 -18.44 -11.24 4.63
N LEU A 168 -17.51 -10.95 5.53
CA LEU A 168 -17.81 -10.28 6.80
C LEU A 168 -18.40 -8.88 6.58
N ILE A 169 -17.81 -8.08 5.68
CA ILE A 169 -18.31 -6.74 5.35
C ILE A 169 -19.76 -6.82 4.86
N LYS A 170 -20.08 -7.76 3.97
CA LYS A 170 -21.44 -7.98 3.45
C LYS A 170 -22.40 -8.46 4.53
N THR A 171 -22.02 -9.50 5.29
CA THR A 171 -22.87 -10.14 6.31
C THR A 171 -23.27 -9.15 7.40
N PHE A 172 -22.36 -8.29 7.82
CA PHE A 172 -22.61 -7.31 8.87
C PHE A 172 -22.99 -5.92 8.32
N ASN A 173 -23.26 -5.82 7.01
CA ASN A 173 -23.65 -4.58 6.33
C ASN A 173 -22.72 -3.39 6.64
N LEU A 174 -21.43 -3.66 6.65
CA LEU A 174 -20.41 -2.65 6.94
C LEU A 174 -20.04 -1.86 5.67
N PRO A 175 -19.62 -0.59 5.82
CA PRO A 175 -19.10 0.20 4.71
C PRO A 175 -17.87 -0.44 4.06
N LEU A 176 -17.78 -0.41 2.71
CA LEU A 176 -16.66 -1.01 1.94
C LEU A 176 -15.28 -0.46 2.37
N LYS A 177 -15.21 0.75 2.89
CA LYS A 177 -13.97 1.32 3.43
C LYS A 177 -13.29 0.44 4.50
N TYR A 178 -14.03 -0.47 5.12
CA TYR A 178 -13.47 -1.40 6.10
C TYR A 178 -12.63 -2.51 5.47
N ILE A 179 -12.59 -2.65 4.14
CA ILE A 179 -11.64 -3.52 3.44
C ILE A 179 -10.18 -3.12 3.75
N SER A 180 -9.94 -1.84 4.11
CA SER A 180 -8.63 -1.34 4.51
C SER A 180 -8.22 -1.71 5.95
N LYS A 181 -9.10 -2.35 6.71
CA LYS A 181 -8.81 -2.78 8.08
C LYS A 181 -8.05 -4.10 8.12
N THR A 182 -7.27 -4.33 9.17
CA THR A 182 -6.74 -5.67 9.46
C THR A 182 -7.86 -6.59 9.93
N LYS A 183 -7.65 -7.91 9.86
CA LYS A 183 -8.60 -8.89 10.40
C LYS A 183 -8.95 -8.61 11.86
N ALA A 184 -7.95 -8.31 12.70
CA ALA A 184 -8.16 -7.99 14.11
C ALA A 184 -9.00 -6.72 14.32
N GLN A 185 -8.74 -5.66 13.52
CA GLN A 185 -9.53 -4.44 13.58
C GLN A 185 -10.98 -4.67 13.13
N LEU A 186 -11.17 -5.45 12.06
CA LEU A 186 -12.51 -5.78 11.56
C LEU A 186 -13.29 -6.62 12.58
N SER A 187 -12.67 -7.62 13.19
CA SER A 187 -13.26 -8.43 14.26
C SER A 187 -13.64 -7.57 15.47
N ALA A 188 -12.78 -6.65 15.89
CA ALA A 188 -13.07 -5.73 16.98
C ALA A 188 -14.30 -4.85 16.69
N ILE A 189 -14.43 -4.36 15.45
CA ILE A 189 -15.60 -3.56 15.02
C ILE A 189 -16.88 -4.40 15.08
N ILE A 190 -16.85 -5.63 14.52
CA ILE A 190 -18.01 -6.53 14.48
C ILE A 190 -18.46 -6.91 15.90
N LEU A 191 -17.49 -7.21 16.78
CA LEU A 191 -17.76 -7.60 18.16
C LEU A 191 -18.01 -6.41 19.09
N GLN A 192 -17.97 -5.18 18.57
CA GLN A 192 -18.09 -3.94 19.36
C GLN A 192 -17.10 -3.91 20.53
N ALA A 193 -15.91 -4.49 20.34
CA ALA A 193 -14.89 -4.59 21.37
C ALA A 193 -14.29 -3.23 21.67
N GLU A 194 -14.36 -2.81 22.93
CA GLU A 194 -13.70 -1.60 23.41
C GLU A 194 -12.23 -1.90 23.69
N ARG A 195 -11.34 -0.95 23.34
CA ARG A 195 -9.95 -1.00 23.80
C ARG A 195 -9.90 -0.69 25.29
N VAL A 196 -9.69 -1.70 26.09
CA VAL A 196 -9.28 -1.48 27.47
C VAL A 196 -7.82 -1.01 27.44
N HIS A 197 -7.60 0.27 27.65
CA HIS A 197 -6.25 0.77 27.98
C HIS A 197 -5.93 0.24 29.37
N LYS A 198 -5.23 -0.89 29.44
CA LYS A 198 -4.54 -1.26 30.68
C LYS A 198 -3.50 -0.16 30.95
N ARG A 199 -3.74 0.66 31.97
CA ARG A 199 -2.69 1.45 32.56
C ARG A 199 -1.63 0.46 33.04
N ASN A 200 -0.36 0.72 32.69
CA ASN A 200 0.78 -0.09 33.15
C ASN A 200 1.05 0.06 34.66
N ASP A 201 0.09 0.49 35.44
CA ASP A 201 0.22 0.72 36.88
C ASP A 201 0.18 -0.59 37.72
N GLU A 202 -0.17 -1.73 37.08
CA GLU A 202 -0.27 -3.02 37.79
C GLU A 202 1.06 -3.77 37.90
N PHE A 203 2.18 -3.26 37.38
CA PHE A 203 3.48 -3.91 37.43
C PHE A 203 4.51 -3.23 38.35
N ASN A 204 4.13 -2.24 39.13
CA ASN A 204 4.96 -1.71 40.20
C ASN A 204 4.70 -2.51 41.51
N ILE A 205 5.10 -3.77 41.51
CA ILE A 205 5.28 -4.47 42.78
C ILE A 205 6.60 -3.97 43.36
N SER A 206 6.52 -3.04 44.29
CA SER A 206 7.60 -2.67 45.16
C SER A 206 7.92 -3.90 46.02
N LEU A 207 9.01 -4.58 45.72
CA LEU A 207 9.63 -5.53 46.65
C LEU A 207 10.35 -4.69 47.69
N GLY A 208 9.71 -4.51 48.86
CA GLY A 208 10.32 -4.00 50.07
C GLY A 208 11.33 -4.96 50.64
#